data_133c878856807d9c4285665ca9228bfa
#
_entry.id   133c878856807d9c4285665ca9228bfa
#
_cell.length_a   1.000
_cell.length_b   1.000
_cell.length_c   1.000
_cell.angle_alpha   90.00
_cell.angle_beta   90.00
_cell.angle_gamma   90.00
#
_symmetry.space_group_name_H-M   'P 1'
#
loop_
_entity.id
_entity.type
_entity.pdbx_description
1 polymer ?
#
loop_
_entity_poly.entity_id
_entity_poly.type
_entity_poly.pdbx_seq_one_letter_code
_entity_poly.pdbx_strand_id
1 'polypeptide(L)'
;MSLSRLRPEITKTNRMEFNLKIWRQKNAKAKGHFETYHIEGIEEDASFLEMLDILNEQIIREGCDPIAVERGCQSSGPVSFDHDCREGICGACSLYIDGRAHGPDDHVTTCQLFMRHFKDGATITVEPWRSAGFPVIKDLVVDRTAFDKILQAGGFISVRTGSAQNANNILISHEKAEESMDAAACVGCGACVATCKNGSAMLFVAARVSSLALLPQGRPEAAKRAKAMVAKMDELGFGNCTNTRACELECPKGITVAHIARLNREFLKAKFSD
;
A
#
# COMPACT_ATOMS: atom_id res chain seq x y z
N MET A 1 -6.21 42.28 39.00
CA MET A 1 -6.04 40.81 38.96
C MET A 1 -5.41 40.46 37.62
N SER A 2 -4.14 40.00 37.67
CA SER A 2 -3.28 39.78 36.50
C SER A 2 -3.63 38.50 35.74
N LEU A 3 -3.91 38.60 34.41
CA LEU A 3 -4.18 37.49 33.48
C LEU A 3 -2.87 36.84 32.93
N SER A 4 -1.84 36.73 33.77
CA SER A 4 -0.51 36.26 33.33
C SER A 4 -0.20 34.80 33.69
N ARG A 5 -1.13 33.88 33.70
CA ARG A 5 -0.79 32.45 33.91
C ARG A 5 -1.76 31.56 33.20
N LEU A 6 -1.46 31.22 31.95
CA LEU A 6 -1.80 29.98 31.26
C LEU A 6 -1.07 29.97 29.90
N ARG A 7 0.25 29.93 29.93
CA ARG A 7 0.97 29.28 28.81
C ARG A 7 0.98 27.80 29.15
N PRO A 8 0.38 26.92 28.34
CA PRO A 8 0.63 25.51 28.51
C PRO A 8 2.14 25.30 28.39
N GLU A 9 2.74 24.60 29.37
CA GLU A 9 4.08 24.05 29.22
C GLU A 9 4.04 23.20 27.94
N ILE A 10 4.76 23.64 26.93
CA ILE A 10 5.05 22.83 25.75
C ILE A 10 5.84 21.65 26.32
N THR A 11 5.18 20.49 26.44
CA THR A 11 5.81 19.22 26.80
C THR A 11 7.05 19.09 25.91
N LYS A 12 8.22 18.88 26.53
CA LYS A 12 9.47 18.58 25.82
C LYS A 12 9.18 17.34 24.98
N THR A 13 8.96 17.50 23.67
CA THR A 13 8.90 16.38 22.73
C THR A 13 10.25 15.65 22.83
N ASN A 14 10.21 14.37 23.16
CA ASN A 14 11.39 13.54 23.12
C ASN A 14 11.87 13.49 21.67
N ARG A 15 13.10 13.98 21.46
CA ARG A 15 13.74 13.91 20.14
C ARG A 15 14.57 12.65 20.08
N MET A 16 14.37 11.90 19.02
CA MET A 16 14.98 10.60 18.77
C MET A 16 16.02 10.70 17.64
N GLU A 17 16.94 9.73 17.61
CA GLU A 17 17.90 9.56 16.53
C GLU A 17 17.79 8.16 15.91
N PHE A 18 18.14 8.02 14.64
CA PHE A 18 18.03 6.74 13.93
C PHE A 18 19.16 6.56 12.93
N ASN A 19 19.53 5.30 12.68
CA ASN A 19 20.37 4.90 11.57
C ASN A 19 19.47 4.26 10.50
N LEU A 20 19.32 4.91 9.34
CA LEU A 20 18.44 4.48 8.27
C LEU A 20 19.25 3.75 7.21
N LYS A 21 19.01 2.46 7.02
CA LYS A 21 19.61 1.65 5.95
C LYS A 21 18.63 1.56 4.80
N ILE A 22 18.77 2.44 3.80
CA ILE A 22 17.81 2.65 2.73
C ILE A 22 18.30 2.04 1.43
N TRP A 23 17.42 1.32 0.72
CA TRP A 23 17.67 0.83 -0.61
C TRP A 23 17.72 1.98 -1.61
N ARG A 24 18.80 2.02 -2.41
CA ARG A 24 19.01 3.01 -3.46
C ARG A 24 19.17 2.31 -4.79
N GLN A 25 18.46 2.79 -5.80
CA GLN A 25 18.49 2.25 -7.15
C GLN A 25 18.14 3.34 -8.17
N LYS A 26 19.04 3.63 -9.09
CA LYS A 26 18.89 4.74 -10.04
C LYS A 26 17.71 4.56 -11.01
N ASN A 27 17.44 3.33 -11.45
CA ASN A 27 16.35 2.97 -12.37
C ASN A 27 16.15 1.44 -12.37
N ALA A 28 15.13 0.96 -13.09
CA ALA A 28 14.77 -0.45 -13.16
C ALA A 28 15.90 -1.39 -13.66
N LYS A 29 16.87 -0.89 -14.44
CA LYS A 29 17.99 -1.68 -15.00
C LYS A 29 19.26 -1.61 -14.14
N ALA A 30 19.36 -0.64 -13.26
CA ALA A 30 20.54 -0.46 -12.41
C ALA A 30 20.52 -1.48 -11.27
N LYS A 31 21.73 -1.93 -10.87
CA LYS A 31 21.89 -2.73 -9.66
C LYS A 31 21.67 -1.81 -8.44
N GLY A 32 20.73 -2.19 -7.56
CA GLY A 32 20.52 -1.47 -6.32
C GLY A 32 21.51 -1.86 -5.22
N HIS A 33 21.63 -1.01 -4.22
CA HIS A 33 22.48 -1.18 -3.04
C HIS A 33 21.85 -0.48 -1.84
N PHE A 34 22.37 -0.74 -0.64
CA PHE A 34 21.99 -0.02 0.55
C PHE A 34 22.92 1.15 0.82
N GLU A 35 22.37 2.29 1.19
CA GLU A 35 23.07 3.41 1.79
C GLU A 35 22.59 3.59 3.23
N THR A 36 23.52 4.02 4.11
CA THR A 36 23.20 4.26 5.52
C THR A 36 23.28 5.77 5.80
N TYR A 37 22.23 6.26 6.44
CA TYR A 37 22.10 7.66 6.83
C TYR A 37 21.89 7.73 8.33
N HIS A 38 22.48 8.73 8.97
CA HIS A 38 22.22 9.05 10.37
C HIS A 38 21.34 10.30 10.43
N ILE A 39 20.29 10.24 11.22
CA ILE A 39 19.33 11.33 11.38
C ILE A 39 19.04 11.54 12.86
N GLU A 40 19.03 12.82 13.27
CA GLU A 40 18.81 13.24 14.66
C GLU A 40 17.63 14.22 14.76
N GLY A 41 17.12 14.38 15.96
CA GLY A 41 16.11 15.40 16.25
C GLY A 41 14.72 15.08 15.75
N ILE A 42 14.41 13.80 15.50
CA ILE A 42 13.10 13.34 15.07
C ILE A 42 12.15 13.32 16.26
N GLU A 43 10.99 13.95 16.12
CA GLU A 43 9.93 13.92 17.14
C GLU A 43 9.28 12.54 17.18
N GLU A 44 8.97 12.04 18.39
CA GLU A 44 8.35 10.72 18.57
C GLU A 44 6.98 10.60 17.88
N ASP A 45 6.27 11.72 17.73
CA ASP A 45 4.97 11.81 17.04
C ASP A 45 5.07 12.08 15.53
N ALA A 46 6.29 12.25 14.99
CA ALA A 46 6.48 12.35 13.55
C ALA A 46 6.07 11.03 12.86
N SER A 47 5.45 11.12 11.70
CA SER A 47 5.19 9.95 10.87
C SER A 47 6.48 9.45 10.21
N PHE A 48 6.49 8.17 9.81
CA PHE A 48 7.64 7.59 9.09
C PHE A 48 7.96 8.35 7.79
N LEU A 49 6.93 8.85 7.08
CA LEU A 49 7.13 9.64 5.87
C LEU A 49 7.72 11.02 6.17
N GLU A 50 7.31 11.64 7.27
CA GLU A 50 7.87 12.92 7.70
C GLU A 50 9.36 12.79 8.08
N MET A 51 9.74 11.70 8.74
CA MET A 51 11.14 11.37 8.98
C MET A 51 11.94 11.25 7.66
N LEU A 52 11.37 10.63 6.61
CA LEU A 52 12.00 10.56 5.28
C LEU A 52 12.07 11.93 4.59
N ASP A 53 11.09 12.82 4.79
CA ASP A 53 11.15 14.21 4.30
C ASP A 53 12.29 14.96 4.98
N ILE A 54 12.45 14.84 6.31
CA ILE A 54 13.53 15.46 7.08
C ILE A 54 14.90 14.94 6.60
N LEU A 55 15.01 13.63 6.35
CA LEU A 55 16.23 13.06 5.77
C LEU A 55 16.55 13.69 4.40
N ASN A 56 15.56 13.83 3.53
CA ASN A 56 15.77 14.45 2.22
C ASN A 56 16.19 15.91 2.32
N GLU A 57 15.61 16.66 3.26
CA GLU A 57 16.06 18.04 3.55
C GLU A 57 17.52 18.05 4.03
N GLN A 58 17.93 17.12 4.88
CA GLN A 58 19.30 17.00 5.34
C GLN A 58 20.25 16.75 4.17
N ILE A 59 19.96 15.79 3.31
CA ILE A 59 20.75 15.46 2.13
C ILE A 59 20.93 16.67 1.20
N ILE A 60 19.86 17.45 1.00
CA ILE A 60 19.90 18.67 0.18
C ILE A 60 20.78 19.76 0.83
N ARG A 61 20.64 19.98 2.13
CA ARG A 61 21.46 20.95 2.89
C ARG A 61 22.96 20.60 2.87
N GLU A 62 23.30 19.32 2.85
CA GLU A 62 24.67 18.83 2.71
C GLU A 62 25.25 18.97 1.28
N GLY A 63 24.49 19.57 0.37
CA GLY A 63 24.92 19.91 -0.98
C GLY A 63 24.77 18.78 -1.99
N CYS A 64 23.98 17.74 -1.68
CA CYS A 64 23.66 16.66 -2.58
C CYS A 64 22.22 16.76 -3.12
N ASP A 65 21.86 17.94 -3.63
CA ASP A 65 20.64 18.15 -4.39
C ASP A 65 20.66 17.38 -5.74
N PRO A 66 19.55 17.25 -6.46
CA PRO A 66 19.52 16.50 -7.74
C PRO A 66 20.51 17.01 -8.79
N ILE A 67 20.79 18.31 -8.81
CA ILE A 67 21.75 18.94 -9.75
C ILE A 67 23.20 18.58 -9.37
N ALA A 68 23.50 18.61 -8.07
CA ALA A 68 24.84 18.24 -7.56
C ALA A 68 25.15 16.76 -7.81
N VAL A 69 24.14 15.87 -7.74
CA VAL A 69 24.28 14.44 -8.08
C VAL A 69 24.65 14.25 -9.54
N GLU A 70 24.05 15.00 -10.47
CA GLU A 70 24.42 14.97 -11.90
C GLU A 70 25.87 15.45 -12.14
N ARG A 71 26.40 16.29 -11.26
CA ARG A 71 27.77 16.81 -11.29
C ARG A 71 28.78 15.94 -10.54
N GLY A 72 28.36 14.79 -9.99
CA GLY A 72 29.23 13.80 -9.36
C GLY A 72 29.35 13.91 -7.83
N CYS A 73 28.33 14.40 -7.13
CA CYS A 73 28.22 14.25 -5.69
C CYS A 73 28.32 12.76 -5.30
N GLN A 74 28.98 12.47 -4.18
CA GLN A 74 29.21 11.08 -3.73
C GLN A 74 27.95 10.38 -3.22
N SER A 75 26.91 11.12 -2.82
CA SER A 75 25.60 10.57 -2.42
C SER A 75 24.71 10.36 -3.65
N SER A 76 23.79 9.41 -3.56
CA SER A 76 22.73 9.21 -4.57
C SER A 76 21.65 10.32 -4.58
N GLY A 77 21.83 11.38 -3.76
CA GLY A 77 20.88 12.48 -3.61
C GLY A 77 19.63 12.12 -2.82
N PRO A 78 18.58 12.94 -2.86
CA PRO A 78 17.34 12.69 -2.15
C PRO A 78 16.74 11.34 -2.47
N VAL A 79 16.21 10.66 -1.45
CA VAL A 79 15.54 9.37 -1.56
C VAL A 79 14.20 9.55 -2.26
N SER A 80 13.96 8.79 -3.30
CA SER A 80 12.65 8.76 -3.97
C SER A 80 11.72 7.77 -3.27
N PHE A 81 10.55 8.23 -2.83
CA PHE A 81 9.50 7.40 -2.25
C PHE A 81 8.12 7.97 -2.60
N ASP A 82 7.12 7.07 -2.70
CA ASP A 82 5.75 7.46 -3.05
C ASP A 82 4.96 7.83 -1.80
N HIS A 83 4.21 8.91 -1.91
CA HIS A 83 3.21 9.33 -0.93
C HIS A 83 2.13 10.18 -1.61
N ASP A 84 0.94 10.28 -0.98
CA ASP A 84 -0.13 11.14 -1.45
C ASP A 84 -1.00 11.59 -0.27
N CYS A 85 -2.05 10.84 0.11
CA CYS A 85 -3.03 11.28 1.09
C CYS A 85 -2.47 11.52 2.51
N ARG A 86 -1.44 10.80 2.92
CA ARG A 86 -0.89 10.75 4.30
C ARG A 86 -1.92 10.40 5.39
N GLU A 87 -3.07 9.83 4.98
CA GLU A 87 -4.21 9.47 5.85
C GLU A 87 -4.56 7.97 5.79
N GLY A 88 -3.71 7.17 5.17
CA GLY A 88 -3.89 5.72 5.10
C GLY A 88 -4.98 5.23 4.14
N ILE A 89 -5.39 6.01 3.14
CA ILE A 89 -6.52 5.70 2.26
C ILE A 89 -6.17 5.56 0.78
N CYS A 90 -5.00 6.02 0.31
CA CYS A 90 -4.65 6.00 -1.12
C CYS A 90 -3.80 4.79 -1.55
N GLY A 91 -3.11 4.11 -0.62
CA GLY A 91 -2.23 2.99 -0.89
C GLY A 91 -0.90 3.34 -1.58
N ALA A 92 -0.51 4.63 -1.66
CA ALA A 92 0.72 5.05 -2.33
C ALA A 92 1.99 4.75 -1.52
N CYS A 93 1.98 4.96 -0.21
CA CYS A 93 3.14 4.87 0.70
C CYS A 93 3.56 3.42 1.00
N SER A 94 3.98 2.68 -0.01
CA SER A 94 4.19 1.23 0.04
C SER A 94 5.66 0.90 0.21
N LEU A 95 6.08 0.59 1.43
CA LEU A 95 7.47 0.29 1.80
C LEU A 95 7.58 -0.99 2.63
N TYR A 96 8.69 -1.71 2.50
CA TYR A 96 9.17 -2.65 3.50
C TYR A 96 10.01 -1.90 4.54
N ILE A 97 9.67 -2.09 5.79
CA ILE A 97 10.38 -1.53 6.94
C ILE A 97 10.75 -2.70 7.86
N ASP A 98 12.04 -2.92 8.05
CA ASP A 98 12.59 -4.05 8.79
C ASP A 98 12.04 -5.42 8.35
N GLY A 99 11.83 -5.57 7.04
CA GLY A 99 11.36 -6.82 6.43
C GLY A 99 9.86 -7.07 6.53
N ARG A 100 9.07 -6.13 7.08
CA ARG A 100 7.61 -6.17 7.11
C ARG A 100 6.98 -5.12 6.19
N ALA A 101 5.90 -5.50 5.55
CA ALA A 101 5.13 -4.56 4.73
C ALA A 101 4.51 -3.50 5.64
N HIS A 102 4.76 -2.21 5.32
CA HIS A 102 4.32 -1.04 6.08
C HIS A 102 4.93 -0.86 7.48
N GLY A 103 5.80 -1.76 7.96
CA GLY A 103 6.48 -1.66 9.24
C GLY A 103 5.96 -2.58 10.34
N PRO A 104 6.33 -2.35 11.61
CA PRO A 104 6.11 -3.28 12.70
C PRO A 104 4.65 -3.40 13.16
N ASP A 105 3.81 -2.37 12.91
CA ASP A 105 2.44 -2.32 13.41
C ASP A 105 1.46 -3.07 12.51
N ASP A 106 0.50 -3.74 13.12
CA ASP A 106 -0.55 -4.44 12.41
C ASP A 106 -1.65 -3.48 11.93
N HIS A 107 -2.16 -3.72 10.72
CA HIS A 107 -3.25 -2.94 10.11
C HIS A 107 -2.96 -1.43 9.93
N VAL A 108 -1.68 -1.06 9.79
CA VAL A 108 -1.23 0.31 9.62
C VAL A 108 -0.56 0.47 8.26
N THR A 109 -0.80 1.61 7.60
CA THR A 109 -0.05 2.01 6.40
C THR A 109 1.19 2.79 6.81
N THR A 110 2.23 2.83 5.98
CA THR A 110 3.49 3.53 6.29
C THR A 110 3.29 4.99 6.67
N CYS A 111 2.32 5.69 6.08
CA CYS A 111 2.04 7.09 6.41
C CYS A 111 1.36 7.29 7.78
N GLN A 112 0.86 6.21 8.38
CA GLN A 112 0.26 6.21 9.72
C GLN A 112 1.15 5.50 10.76
N LEU A 113 2.35 5.09 10.36
CA LEU A 113 3.37 4.57 11.26
C LEU A 113 4.15 5.74 11.86
N PHE A 114 4.19 5.81 13.19
CA PHE A 114 4.85 6.91 13.90
C PHE A 114 6.20 6.47 14.49
N MET A 115 7.12 7.43 14.62
CA MET A 115 8.50 7.13 15.04
C MET A 115 8.61 6.61 16.49
N ARG A 116 7.64 6.90 17.36
CA ARG A 116 7.54 6.33 18.72
C ARG A 116 7.45 4.80 18.78
N HIS A 117 7.10 4.14 17.66
CA HIS A 117 7.07 2.68 17.57
C HIS A 117 8.45 2.05 17.40
N PHE A 118 9.47 2.86 17.19
CA PHE A 118 10.87 2.43 17.11
C PHE A 118 11.63 2.83 18.37
N LYS A 119 12.68 2.07 18.67
CA LYS A 119 13.58 2.43 19.79
C LYS A 119 14.52 3.54 19.34
N ASP A 120 14.76 4.48 20.22
CA ASP A 120 15.79 5.51 20.03
C ASP A 120 17.15 4.88 19.73
N GLY A 121 17.90 5.43 18.78
CA GLY A 121 19.17 4.87 18.30
C GLY A 121 19.05 3.62 17.41
N ALA A 122 17.83 3.17 17.06
CA ALA A 122 17.64 1.97 16.26
C ALA A 122 18.18 2.13 14.83
N THR A 123 18.60 1.00 14.27
CA THR A 123 18.87 0.88 12.83
C THR A 123 17.63 0.35 12.13
N ILE A 124 17.05 1.12 11.21
CA ILE A 124 15.83 0.80 10.48
C ILE A 124 16.19 0.54 9.02
N THR A 125 15.80 -0.62 8.50
CA THR A 125 16.00 -0.99 7.10
C THR A 125 14.77 -0.65 6.27
N VAL A 126 14.95 0.11 5.17
CA VAL A 126 13.85 0.55 4.31
C VAL A 126 14.09 0.08 2.87
N GLU A 127 13.10 -0.60 2.30
CA GLU A 127 13.19 -1.22 0.98
C GLU A 127 11.90 -1.01 0.17
N PRO A 128 11.99 -1.01 -1.19
CA PRO A 128 10.80 -1.05 -2.02
C PRO A 128 10.12 -2.43 -1.96
N TRP A 129 8.92 -2.55 -2.50
CA TRP A 129 8.31 -3.86 -2.75
C TRP A 129 9.25 -4.74 -3.59
N ARG A 130 9.58 -5.93 -3.08
CA ARG A 130 10.39 -6.93 -3.79
C ARG A 130 9.49 -7.94 -4.51
N SER A 131 8.88 -7.54 -5.59
CA SER A 131 8.03 -8.41 -6.39
C SER A 131 8.27 -8.19 -7.88
N ALA A 132 8.29 -9.26 -8.66
CA ALA A 132 8.35 -9.16 -10.12
C ALA A 132 7.15 -8.41 -10.70
N GLY A 133 5.99 -8.42 -10.02
CA GLY A 133 4.81 -7.67 -10.40
C GLY A 133 4.91 -6.16 -10.16
N PHE A 134 5.93 -5.71 -9.41
CA PHE A 134 6.17 -4.31 -9.07
C PHE A 134 7.64 -3.95 -9.29
N PRO A 135 8.08 -3.80 -10.55
CA PRO A 135 9.46 -3.43 -10.85
C PRO A 135 9.80 -2.06 -10.24
N VAL A 136 11.03 -1.93 -9.74
CA VAL A 136 11.50 -0.66 -9.15
C VAL A 136 11.68 0.37 -10.26
N ILE A 137 11.08 1.54 -10.08
CA ILE A 137 11.29 2.73 -10.93
C ILE A 137 12.57 3.46 -10.51
N LYS A 138 12.62 3.83 -9.23
CA LYS A 138 13.78 4.48 -8.61
C LYS A 138 13.69 4.34 -7.08
N ASP A 139 14.79 4.02 -6.43
CA ASP A 139 14.94 3.86 -4.99
C ASP A 139 13.80 3.02 -4.37
N LEU A 140 12.88 3.65 -3.66
CA LEU A 140 11.75 3.01 -2.99
C LEU A 140 10.45 3.02 -3.82
N VAL A 141 10.46 3.67 -4.99
CA VAL A 141 9.30 3.79 -5.90
C VAL A 141 9.21 2.59 -6.82
N VAL A 142 8.04 1.98 -6.90
CA VAL A 142 7.76 0.81 -7.75
C VAL A 142 6.61 1.08 -8.73
N ASP A 143 6.63 0.41 -9.89
CA ASP A 143 5.55 0.46 -10.87
C ASP A 143 4.40 -0.47 -10.45
N ARG A 144 3.23 0.10 -10.17
CA ARG A 144 2.00 -0.62 -9.83
C ARG A 144 0.95 -0.61 -10.95
N THR A 145 1.33 -0.23 -12.16
CA THR A 145 0.44 -0.20 -13.35
C THR A 145 -0.25 -1.55 -13.60
N ALA A 146 0.35 -2.66 -13.16
CA ALA A 146 -0.26 -3.98 -13.25
C ALA A 146 -1.59 -4.05 -12.47
N PHE A 147 -1.70 -3.41 -11.32
CA PHE A 147 -2.96 -3.35 -10.56
C PHE A 147 -4.03 -2.53 -11.29
N ASP A 148 -3.65 -1.42 -11.91
CA ASP A 148 -4.58 -0.60 -12.69
C ASP A 148 -5.14 -1.37 -13.88
N LYS A 149 -4.31 -2.14 -14.57
CA LYS A 149 -4.74 -3.02 -15.67
C LYS A 149 -5.72 -4.11 -15.21
N ILE A 150 -5.52 -4.67 -14.01
CA ILE A 150 -6.47 -5.62 -13.41
C ILE A 150 -7.80 -4.92 -13.11
N LEU A 151 -7.78 -3.72 -12.53
CA LEU A 151 -9.01 -2.95 -12.27
C LEU A 151 -9.74 -2.60 -13.54
N GLN A 152 -9.03 -2.17 -14.59
CA GLN A 152 -9.61 -1.88 -15.91
C GLN A 152 -10.28 -3.10 -16.55
N ALA A 153 -9.83 -4.32 -16.26
CA ALA A 153 -10.41 -5.54 -16.80
C ALA A 153 -11.81 -5.86 -16.23
N GLY A 154 -12.18 -5.34 -15.06
CA GLY A 154 -13.49 -5.63 -14.48
C GLY A 154 -13.76 -5.05 -13.08
N GLY A 155 -12.83 -4.28 -12.51
CA GLY A 155 -12.94 -3.73 -11.17
C GLY A 155 -13.94 -2.58 -11.02
N PHE A 156 -14.93 -2.48 -11.87
CA PHE A 156 -15.92 -1.39 -11.95
C PHE A 156 -17.35 -1.93 -12.18
N ILE A 157 -18.31 -1.05 -12.15
CA ILE A 157 -19.71 -1.28 -12.54
C ILE A 157 -19.98 -0.42 -13.78
N SER A 158 -20.53 -1.04 -14.85
CA SER A 158 -20.93 -0.32 -16.06
C SER A 158 -22.04 0.69 -15.77
N VAL A 159 -21.98 1.85 -16.43
CA VAL A 159 -23.00 2.88 -16.30
C VAL A 159 -24.34 2.37 -16.82
N ARG A 160 -25.39 2.53 -16.04
CA ARG A 160 -26.77 2.27 -16.46
C ARG A 160 -27.35 3.50 -17.13
N THR A 161 -27.99 3.28 -18.28
CA THR A 161 -28.71 4.32 -19.04
C THR A 161 -30.21 4.20 -18.79
N GLY A 162 -30.73 4.51 -17.71
CA GLY A 162 -32.16 4.41 -17.39
C GLY A 162 -32.47 5.15 -16.10
N SER A 163 -33.72 5.18 -15.72
CA SER A 163 -34.15 5.75 -14.45
C SER A 163 -33.61 4.93 -13.27
N ALA A 164 -33.31 5.61 -12.18
CA ALA A 164 -32.98 4.95 -10.92
C ALA A 164 -34.18 4.08 -10.46
N GLN A 165 -33.87 2.93 -9.88
CA GLN A 165 -34.89 2.10 -9.24
C GLN A 165 -35.38 2.77 -7.94
N ASN A 166 -36.62 2.46 -7.54
CA ASN A 166 -37.15 2.92 -6.28
C ASN A 166 -36.27 2.41 -5.11
N ALA A 167 -36.15 3.22 -4.07
CA ALA A 167 -35.43 2.83 -2.87
C ALA A 167 -36.01 1.53 -2.29
N ASN A 168 -35.16 0.69 -1.73
CA ASN A 168 -35.49 -0.62 -1.15
C ASN A 168 -36.13 -1.64 -2.11
N ASN A 169 -36.01 -1.44 -3.41
CA ASN A 169 -36.56 -2.38 -4.40
C ASN A 169 -35.82 -3.73 -4.38
N ILE A 170 -34.52 -3.73 -4.12
CA ILE A 170 -33.71 -4.95 -3.98
C ILE A 170 -33.05 -4.92 -2.59
N LEU A 171 -33.57 -5.78 -1.71
CA LEU A 171 -33.07 -5.88 -0.34
C LEU A 171 -31.78 -6.68 -0.27
N ILE A 172 -30.85 -6.23 0.57
CA ILE A 172 -29.65 -6.94 0.97
C ILE A 172 -29.61 -7.04 2.50
N SER A 173 -29.10 -8.15 3.04
CA SER A 173 -28.90 -8.26 4.48
C SER A 173 -27.74 -7.37 4.94
N HIS A 174 -27.79 -6.92 6.18
CA HIS A 174 -26.73 -6.15 6.82
C HIS A 174 -25.37 -6.88 6.71
N GLU A 175 -25.33 -8.17 7.04
CA GLU A 175 -24.12 -8.99 6.95
C GLU A 175 -23.45 -8.96 5.56
N LYS A 176 -24.25 -9.04 4.47
CA LYS A 176 -23.71 -8.95 3.10
C LYS A 176 -23.22 -7.55 2.76
N ALA A 177 -23.87 -6.53 3.28
CA ALA A 177 -23.43 -5.15 3.12
C ALA A 177 -22.08 -4.93 3.82
N GLU A 178 -21.95 -5.35 5.08
CA GLU A 178 -20.71 -5.27 5.84
C GLU A 178 -19.58 -6.05 5.15
N GLU A 179 -19.81 -7.32 4.77
CA GLU A 179 -18.81 -8.13 4.04
C GLU A 179 -18.36 -7.44 2.73
N SER A 180 -19.27 -6.76 2.06
CA SER A 180 -18.94 -5.98 0.84
C SER A 180 -18.07 -4.77 1.17
N MET A 181 -18.38 -4.03 2.24
CA MET A 181 -17.62 -2.85 2.67
C MET A 181 -16.25 -3.23 3.19
N ASP A 182 -16.13 -4.32 3.94
CA ASP A 182 -14.83 -4.86 4.37
C ASP A 182 -13.93 -5.16 3.16
N ALA A 183 -14.48 -5.81 2.13
CA ALA A 183 -13.74 -6.04 0.90
C ALA A 183 -13.40 -4.74 0.15
N ALA A 184 -14.30 -3.75 0.16
CA ALA A 184 -14.12 -2.45 -0.50
C ALA A 184 -13.06 -1.58 0.19
N ALA A 185 -12.71 -1.86 1.45
CA ALA A 185 -11.64 -1.17 2.17
C ALA A 185 -10.24 -1.33 1.55
N CYS A 186 -10.07 -2.26 0.60
CA CYS A 186 -8.81 -2.46 -0.10
C CYS A 186 -8.36 -1.19 -0.84
N VAL A 187 -7.19 -0.65 -0.48
CA VAL A 187 -6.59 0.57 -1.06
C VAL A 187 -5.59 0.26 -2.20
N GLY A 188 -5.40 -1.00 -2.59
CA GLY A 188 -4.50 -1.38 -3.66
C GLY A 188 -3.02 -1.10 -3.39
N CYS A 189 -2.58 -1.12 -2.13
CA CYS A 189 -1.19 -0.79 -1.76
C CYS A 189 -0.16 -1.80 -2.27
N GLY A 190 -0.53 -3.06 -2.52
CA GLY A 190 0.38 -4.10 -3.02
C GLY A 190 1.07 -4.93 -1.93
N ALA A 191 0.87 -4.66 -0.64
CA ALA A 191 1.47 -5.44 0.45
C ALA A 191 1.21 -6.94 0.33
N CYS A 192 0.00 -7.31 -0.07
CA CYS A 192 -0.40 -8.72 -0.26
C CYS A 192 0.42 -9.45 -1.32
N VAL A 193 0.82 -8.76 -2.40
CA VAL A 193 1.68 -9.32 -3.45
C VAL A 193 3.13 -9.39 -2.97
N ALA A 194 3.60 -8.28 -2.41
CA ALA A 194 4.98 -8.16 -1.96
C ALA A 194 5.35 -9.20 -0.90
N THR A 195 4.46 -9.46 0.05
CA THR A 195 4.65 -10.44 1.12
C THR A 195 4.46 -11.91 0.65
N CYS A 196 3.73 -12.11 -0.44
CA CYS A 196 3.44 -13.46 -0.93
C CYS A 196 4.68 -14.11 -1.53
N LYS A 197 5.04 -15.32 -1.08
CA LYS A 197 6.17 -16.09 -1.62
C LYS A 197 6.07 -16.32 -3.13
N ASN A 198 4.85 -16.38 -3.67
CA ASN A 198 4.59 -16.57 -5.08
C ASN A 198 4.31 -15.25 -5.83
N GLY A 199 4.31 -14.09 -5.16
CA GLY A 199 3.93 -12.83 -5.75
C GLY A 199 2.49 -12.80 -6.28
N SER A 200 1.56 -13.48 -5.62
CA SER A 200 0.17 -13.61 -6.07
C SER A 200 -0.65 -12.36 -5.78
N ALA A 201 -1.39 -11.86 -6.77
CA ALA A 201 -2.34 -10.75 -6.61
C ALA A 201 -3.75 -11.22 -6.19
N MET A 202 -3.89 -12.49 -5.77
CA MET A 202 -5.19 -13.13 -5.53
C MET A 202 -6.02 -12.39 -4.48
N LEU A 203 -5.42 -11.89 -3.38
CA LEU A 203 -6.16 -11.15 -2.36
C LEU A 203 -6.69 -9.81 -2.90
N PHE A 204 -5.90 -9.09 -3.67
CA PHE A 204 -6.31 -7.85 -4.32
C PHE A 204 -7.50 -8.04 -5.27
N VAL A 205 -7.40 -9.04 -6.17
CA VAL A 205 -8.48 -9.39 -7.10
C VAL A 205 -9.72 -9.84 -6.34
N ALA A 206 -9.52 -10.68 -5.30
CA ALA A 206 -10.61 -11.20 -4.48
C ALA A 206 -11.38 -10.10 -3.73
N ALA A 207 -10.69 -9.11 -3.18
CA ALA A 207 -11.32 -7.98 -2.53
C ALA A 207 -12.25 -7.23 -3.50
N ARG A 208 -11.77 -6.90 -4.69
CA ARG A 208 -12.55 -6.17 -5.69
C ARG A 208 -13.73 -6.99 -6.23
N VAL A 209 -13.50 -8.27 -6.55
CA VAL A 209 -14.58 -9.15 -7.02
C VAL A 209 -15.63 -9.36 -5.92
N SER A 210 -15.21 -9.56 -4.66
CA SER A 210 -16.13 -9.77 -3.54
C SER A 210 -17.01 -8.55 -3.28
N SER A 211 -16.42 -7.36 -3.20
CA SER A 211 -17.16 -6.12 -2.91
C SER A 211 -18.27 -5.88 -3.94
N LEU A 212 -18.00 -6.13 -5.23
CA LEU A 212 -18.97 -5.91 -6.29
C LEU A 212 -19.96 -7.07 -6.47
N ALA A 213 -19.57 -8.32 -6.18
CA ALA A 213 -20.47 -9.47 -6.31
C ALA A 213 -21.52 -9.56 -5.19
N LEU A 214 -21.22 -9.02 -4.00
CA LEU A 214 -22.13 -9.03 -2.86
C LEU A 214 -23.28 -8.04 -3.01
N LEU A 215 -23.07 -6.95 -3.74
CA LEU A 215 -24.07 -5.91 -3.96
C LEU A 215 -24.90 -6.15 -5.22
N PRO A 216 -26.19 -5.80 -5.21
CA PRO A 216 -27.07 -5.94 -6.37
C PRO A 216 -26.52 -5.24 -7.63
N GLN A 217 -25.87 -4.11 -7.46
CA GLN A 217 -25.33 -3.30 -8.56
C GLN A 217 -24.23 -4.03 -9.34
N GLY A 218 -23.44 -4.86 -8.68
CA GLY A 218 -22.33 -5.57 -9.29
C GLY A 218 -22.68 -6.96 -9.83
N ARG A 219 -23.83 -7.52 -9.45
CA ARG A 219 -24.25 -8.89 -9.82
C ARG A 219 -24.42 -9.12 -11.33
N PRO A 220 -24.99 -8.20 -12.12
CA PRO A 220 -25.17 -8.45 -13.56
C PRO A 220 -23.87 -8.76 -14.31
N GLU A 221 -22.75 -8.23 -13.82
CA GLU A 221 -21.43 -8.39 -14.45
C GLU A 221 -20.51 -9.33 -13.66
N ALA A 222 -20.99 -9.98 -12.60
CA ALA A 222 -20.15 -10.76 -11.69
C ALA A 222 -19.37 -11.87 -12.40
N ALA A 223 -20.00 -12.63 -13.30
CA ALA A 223 -19.35 -13.69 -14.06
C ALA A 223 -18.27 -13.15 -15.00
N LYS A 224 -18.59 -12.12 -15.79
CA LYS A 224 -17.64 -11.46 -16.70
C LYS A 224 -16.45 -10.87 -15.92
N ARG A 225 -16.73 -10.20 -14.80
CA ARG A 225 -15.72 -9.61 -13.92
C ARG A 225 -14.75 -10.65 -13.39
N ALA A 226 -15.27 -11.75 -12.81
CA ALA A 226 -14.42 -12.79 -12.22
C ALA A 226 -13.49 -13.41 -13.28
N LYS A 227 -14.02 -13.76 -14.47
CA LYS A 227 -13.22 -14.31 -15.57
C LYS A 227 -12.16 -13.31 -16.04
N ALA A 228 -12.53 -12.05 -16.31
CA ALA A 228 -11.66 -11.05 -16.90
C ALA A 228 -10.54 -10.62 -15.94
N MET A 229 -10.85 -10.40 -14.66
CA MET A 229 -9.83 -9.98 -13.68
C MET A 229 -8.84 -11.10 -13.35
N VAL A 230 -9.28 -12.36 -13.26
CA VAL A 230 -8.39 -13.51 -13.08
C VAL A 230 -7.50 -13.69 -14.30
N ALA A 231 -8.07 -13.68 -15.51
CA ALA A 231 -7.29 -13.79 -16.75
C ALA A 231 -6.23 -12.67 -16.88
N LYS A 232 -6.61 -11.43 -16.51
CA LYS A 232 -5.67 -10.31 -16.53
C LYS A 232 -4.56 -10.45 -15.49
N MET A 233 -4.87 -10.96 -14.30
CA MET A 233 -3.87 -11.28 -13.28
C MET A 233 -2.85 -12.32 -13.80
N ASP A 234 -3.34 -13.38 -14.44
CA ASP A 234 -2.48 -14.43 -15.00
C ASP A 234 -1.63 -13.90 -16.17
N GLU A 235 -2.23 -13.11 -17.07
CA GLU A 235 -1.53 -12.45 -18.20
C GLU A 235 -0.37 -11.57 -17.73
N LEU A 236 -0.56 -10.86 -16.62
CA LEU A 236 0.46 -9.98 -16.04
C LEU A 236 1.53 -10.71 -15.23
N GLY A 237 1.48 -12.03 -15.15
CA GLY A 237 2.52 -12.87 -14.56
C GLY A 237 2.52 -12.91 -13.04
N PHE A 238 1.40 -12.59 -12.39
CA PHE A 238 1.26 -12.82 -10.95
C PHE A 238 1.18 -14.32 -10.64
N GLY A 239 1.88 -14.74 -9.60
CA GLY A 239 1.97 -16.14 -9.23
C GLY A 239 0.68 -16.72 -8.63
N ASN A 240 0.62 -18.05 -8.60
CA ASN A 240 -0.53 -18.78 -8.05
C ASN A 240 -0.60 -18.70 -6.52
N CYS A 241 -1.81 -18.59 -5.99
CA CYS A 241 -2.05 -18.61 -4.56
C CYS A 241 -1.86 -20.02 -3.98
N THR A 242 -1.00 -20.16 -2.97
CA THR A 242 -0.82 -21.39 -2.18
C THR A 242 -1.40 -21.29 -0.77
N ASN A 243 -2.23 -20.29 -0.53
CA ASN A 243 -2.99 -20.07 0.70
C ASN A 243 -2.13 -20.01 1.99
N THR A 244 -0.97 -19.36 1.91
CA THR A 244 -0.07 -19.19 3.07
C THR A 244 -0.59 -18.18 4.10
N ARG A 245 -1.59 -17.37 3.75
CA ARG A 245 -2.23 -16.31 4.56
C ARG A 245 -1.31 -15.12 4.92
N ALA A 246 -0.06 -15.08 4.50
CA ALA A 246 0.82 -13.94 4.75
C ALA A 246 0.21 -12.60 4.25
N CYS A 247 -0.51 -12.65 3.14
CA CYS A 247 -1.20 -11.47 2.57
C CYS A 247 -2.29 -10.88 3.48
N GLU A 248 -2.97 -11.71 4.28
CA GLU A 248 -3.96 -11.28 5.26
C GLU A 248 -3.31 -10.62 6.47
N LEU A 249 -2.21 -11.23 6.99
CA LEU A 249 -1.47 -10.70 8.13
C LEU A 249 -0.86 -9.32 7.86
N GLU A 250 -0.32 -9.11 6.67
CA GLU A 250 0.35 -7.86 6.29
C GLU A 250 -0.61 -6.85 5.63
N CYS A 251 -1.92 -7.12 5.62
CA CYS A 251 -2.88 -6.21 5.00
C CYS A 251 -3.20 -5.03 5.94
N PRO A 252 -2.84 -3.77 5.56
CA PRO A 252 -3.11 -2.61 6.41
C PRO A 252 -4.61 -2.30 6.56
N LYS A 253 -5.47 -2.97 5.76
CA LYS A 253 -6.93 -2.81 5.77
C LYS A 253 -7.68 -4.05 6.23
N GLY A 254 -6.98 -5.06 6.78
CA GLY A 254 -7.61 -6.25 7.35
C GLY A 254 -8.38 -7.12 6.34
N ILE A 255 -8.02 -7.07 5.04
CA ILE A 255 -8.71 -7.88 4.02
C ILE A 255 -8.39 -9.36 4.27
N THR A 256 -9.42 -10.16 4.50
CA THR A 256 -9.28 -11.57 4.88
C THR A 256 -9.22 -12.51 3.66
N VAL A 257 -8.59 -13.68 3.84
CA VAL A 257 -8.55 -14.73 2.80
C VAL A 257 -9.94 -15.35 2.51
N ALA A 258 -10.96 -15.05 3.30
CA ALA A 258 -12.34 -15.44 3.01
C ALA A 258 -12.80 -14.89 1.66
N HIS A 259 -12.31 -13.72 1.26
CA HIS A 259 -12.59 -13.14 -0.06
C HIS A 259 -11.95 -13.96 -1.19
N ILE A 260 -10.81 -14.63 -0.97
CA ILE A 260 -10.22 -15.56 -1.95
C ILE A 260 -11.16 -16.75 -2.17
N ALA A 261 -11.72 -17.30 -1.10
CA ALA A 261 -12.71 -18.39 -1.22
C ALA A 261 -13.96 -17.94 -2.00
N ARG A 262 -14.40 -16.68 -1.80
CA ARG A 262 -15.49 -16.08 -2.58
C ARG A 262 -15.11 -15.93 -4.05
N LEU A 263 -13.93 -15.37 -4.34
CA LEU A 263 -13.45 -15.25 -5.72
C LEU A 263 -13.45 -16.61 -6.44
N ASN A 264 -12.94 -17.65 -5.80
CA ASN A 264 -12.92 -18.99 -6.36
C ASN A 264 -14.36 -19.50 -6.68
N ARG A 265 -15.32 -19.22 -5.78
CA ARG A 265 -16.74 -19.56 -5.99
C ARG A 265 -17.33 -18.79 -7.16
N GLU A 266 -17.11 -17.48 -7.24
CA GLU A 266 -17.62 -16.65 -8.36
C GLU A 266 -16.98 -17.06 -9.70
N PHE A 267 -15.70 -17.40 -9.70
CA PHE A 267 -14.99 -17.87 -10.89
C PHE A 267 -15.49 -19.23 -11.37
N LEU A 268 -15.72 -20.17 -10.45
CA LEU A 268 -16.30 -21.48 -10.78
C LEU A 268 -17.72 -21.33 -11.35
N LYS A 269 -18.59 -20.55 -10.68
CA LYS A 269 -19.93 -20.26 -11.20
C LYS A 269 -19.86 -19.66 -12.60
N ALA A 270 -18.96 -18.72 -12.83
CA ALA A 270 -18.79 -18.07 -14.12
C ALA A 270 -18.40 -19.06 -15.23
N LYS A 271 -17.64 -20.13 -14.91
CA LYS A 271 -17.28 -21.18 -15.89
C LYS A 271 -18.45 -22.07 -16.32
N PHE A 272 -19.48 -22.19 -15.47
CA PHE A 272 -20.66 -23.01 -15.73
C PHE A 272 -21.88 -22.18 -16.17
N SER A 273 -21.74 -20.88 -16.35
CA SER A 273 -22.84 -19.95 -16.70
C SER A 273 -22.89 -19.60 -18.19
N ASP A 274 -22.08 -20.24 -19.02
CA ASP A 274 -22.08 -20.05 -20.50
C ASP A 274 -22.94 -21.07 -21.19
#